data_85844b6c4641d446e4616363387f06cb
#
_entry.id   85844b6c4641d446e4616363387f06cb
#
_cell.length_a   1.000
_cell.length_b   1.000
_cell.length_c   1.000
_cell.angle_alpha   90.00
_cell.angle_beta   90.00
_cell.angle_gamma   90.00
#
_symmetry.space_group_name_H-M   'P 1'
#
loop_
_entity.id
_entity.type
_entity.pdbx_description
1 polymer ?
#
loop_
_entity_poly.entity_id
_entity_poly.type
_entity_poly.pdbx_seq_one_letter_code
_entity_poly.pdbx_strand_id
1 'polypeptide(L)'
;APVGLWLQLPGLDTGALVRSLFGALPGFPLVCALTQMDPMSMPRPPAGPAVRTLDYIDTARVTLAGGFDAYWEARGKNLRANLKKQRNRLERDGIATRLEIARDPAAMAQAVEDYARLEGSGWKAGAGTAVRAGDAQGRYYRAMLEAMARQDAASVYRYHFGENLVAMDLCVEDRDSIVVLKTAYDETVPASLSPALLMREEAMRSLFDGGRFARLEFYGRVMEWHTRWTEEVRTMYHVNHYRWPALRHLHALREARQRRAAGAPTDEQGS
;
A
#
# COMPACT_ATOMS: atom_id res chain seq x y z
N ALA A 1 8.86 -2.86 -5.20
CA ALA A 1 8.01 -1.85 -4.57
C ALA A 1 6.83 -1.54 -5.48
N PRO A 2 5.58 -1.37 -4.96
CA PRO A 2 4.43 -0.99 -5.78
C PRO A 2 4.43 0.49 -6.18
N VAL A 3 5.30 1.32 -5.59
CA VAL A 3 5.47 2.74 -5.92
C VAL A 3 6.89 2.99 -6.37
N GLY A 4 7.03 3.58 -7.55
CA GLY A 4 8.30 4.06 -8.08
C GLY A 4 8.60 5.48 -7.57
N LEU A 5 9.88 5.84 -7.59
CA LEU A 5 10.32 7.17 -7.20
C LEU A 5 11.01 7.85 -8.39
N TRP A 6 10.51 9.04 -8.73
CA TRP A 6 11.15 9.96 -9.64
C TRP A 6 11.12 11.36 -9.03
N LEU A 7 12.27 11.93 -8.79
CA LEU A 7 12.41 13.27 -8.23
C LEU A 7 12.96 14.22 -9.29
N GLN A 8 12.29 15.35 -9.47
CA GLN A 8 12.72 16.43 -10.35
C GLN A 8 12.33 17.80 -9.76
N LEU A 9 12.99 18.83 -10.19
CA LEU A 9 12.61 20.19 -9.81
C LEU A 9 11.22 20.53 -10.40
N PRO A 10 10.40 21.27 -9.64
CA PRO A 10 9.11 21.74 -10.15
C PRO A 10 9.25 22.53 -11.46
N GLY A 11 8.30 22.35 -12.36
CA GLY A 11 8.27 23.07 -13.65
C GLY A 11 9.14 22.48 -14.76
N LEU A 12 9.95 21.45 -14.49
CA LEU A 12 10.70 20.78 -15.56
C LEU A 12 9.77 19.85 -16.37
N ASP A 13 9.93 19.89 -17.69
CA ASP A 13 9.30 18.93 -18.59
C ASP A 13 10.01 17.58 -18.51
N THR A 14 9.32 16.57 -17.98
CA THR A 14 9.87 15.22 -17.81
C THR A 14 10.29 14.61 -19.15
N GLY A 15 9.55 14.87 -20.23
CA GLY A 15 9.89 14.37 -21.55
C GLY A 15 11.19 14.98 -22.07
N ALA A 16 11.42 16.28 -21.86
CA ALA A 16 12.68 16.94 -22.21
C ALA A 16 13.84 16.38 -21.38
N LEU A 17 13.63 16.17 -20.06
CA LEU A 17 14.63 15.61 -19.18
C LEU A 17 15.02 14.19 -19.62
N VAL A 18 14.05 13.32 -19.92
CA VAL A 18 14.31 11.96 -20.41
C VAL A 18 15.02 11.97 -21.77
N ARG A 19 14.68 12.91 -22.67
CA ARG A 19 15.42 13.06 -23.94
C ARG A 19 16.89 13.40 -23.70
N SER A 20 17.18 14.26 -22.74
CA SER A 20 18.56 14.59 -22.35
C SER A 20 19.29 13.39 -21.77
N LEU A 21 18.59 12.57 -20.95
CA LEU A 21 19.14 11.34 -20.37
C LEU A 21 19.55 10.32 -21.46
N PHE A 22 18.84 10.22 -22.56
CA PHE A 22 19.24 9.35 -23.67
C PHE A 22 20.63 9.68 -24.25
N GLY A 23 21.06 10.92 -24.15
CA GLY A 23 22.40 11.35 -24.58
C GLY A 23 23.46 11.18 -23.49
N ALA A 24 23.08 11.27 -22.23
CA ALA A 24 23.99 11.27 -21.09
C ALA A 24 24.27 9.88 -20.50
N LEU A 25 23.34 8.92 -20.67
CA LEU A 25 23.50 7.58 -20.15
C LEU A 25 24.50 6.76 -20.96
N PRO A 26 25.32 5.90 -20.31
CA PRO A 26 26.26 5.03 -21.00
C PRO A 26 25.55 4.02 -21.90
N GLY A 27 26.23 3.61 -22.99
CA GLY A 27 25.66 2.75 -24.01
C GLY A 27 24.77 3.53 -24.97
N PHE A 28 23.77 2.88 -25.52
CA PHE A 28 22.84 3.48 -26.47
C PHE A 28 21.40 3.12 -26.05
N PRO A 29 20.86 3.74 -24.96
CA PRO A 29 19.54 3.39 -24.47
C PRO A 29 18.46 3.70 -25.49
N LEU A 30 17.59 2.74 -25.76
CA LEU A 30 16.49 2.87 -26.72
C LEU A 30 15.17 3.22 -26.04
N VAL A 31 15.02 2.85 -24.76
CA VAL A 31 13.83 3.08 -23.94
C VAL A 31 14.25 3.49 -22.55
N CYS A 32 13.60 4.51 -22.01
CA CYS A 32 13.64 4.86 -20.59
C CYS A 32 12.27 4.57 -20.00
N ALA A 33 12.21 3.60 -19.08
CA ALA A 33 10.99 3.21 -18.41
C ALA A 33 10.94 3.80 -17.00
N LEU A 34 9.98 4.67 -16.73
CA LEU A 34 9.62 5.11 -15.40
C LEU A 34 8.44 4.25 -14.94
N THR A 35 8.69 3.42 -13.93
CA THR A 35 7.70 2.41 -13.52
C THR A 35 7.03 2.79 -12.22
N GLN A 36 5.78 2.34 -12.02
CA GLN A 36 5.08 2.43 -10.75
C GLN A 36 4.88 3.89 -10.27
N MET A 37 4.60 4.78 -11.21
CA MET A 37 4.44 6.20 -10.94
C MET A 37 3.08 6.49 -10.32
N ASP A 38 3.09 7.36 -9.30
CA ASP A 38 1.87 7.86 -8.67
C ASP A 38 1.40 9.13 -9.38
N PRO A 39 0.17 9.15 -9.95
CA PRO A 39 -0.38 10.31 -10.63
C PRO A 39 -0.53 11.55 -9.73
N MET A 40 -0.52 11.39 -8.41
CA MET A 40 -0.56 12.50 -7.46
C MET A 40 0.79 13.20 -7.32
N SER A 41 1.89 12.44 -7.38
CA SER A 41 3.23 12.98 -7.30
C SER A 41 3.74 13.44 -8.67
N MET A 42 3.33 12.72 -9.71
CA MET A 42 3.72 12.99 -11.08
C MET A 42 2.52 12.77 -12.01
N PRO A 43 1.92 13.85 -12.54
CA PRO A 43 0.79 13.73 -13.44
C PRO A 43 1.11 12.81 -14.64
N ARG A 44 0.17 11.93 -14.96
CA ARG A 44 0.33 10.99 -16.08
C ARG A 44 0.48 11.74 -17.40
N PRO A 45 1.59 11.60 -18.11
CA PRO A 45 1.76 12.29 -19.39
C PRO A 45 0.81 11.70 -20.42
N PRO A 46 0.32 12.52 -21.38
CA PRO A 46 -0.48 12.02 -22.49
C PRO A 46 0.36 11.07 -23.36
N ALA A 47 -0.31 10.12 -23.99
CA ALA A 47 0.34 9.28 -24.98
C ALA A 47 0.80 10.14 -26.18
N GLY A 48 2.00 9.83 -26.69
CA GLY A 48 2.60 10.57 -27.81
C GLY A 48 3.34 9.65 -28.76
N PRO A 49 3.91 10.18 -29.85
CA PRO A 49 4.62 9.35 -30.83
C PRO A 49 5.74 8.49 -30.24
N ALA A 50 6.48 9.04 -29.26
CA ALA A 50 7.57 8.37 -28.56
C ALA A 50 7.28 8.14 -27.06
N VAL A 51 6.03 8.26 -26.61
CA VAL A 51 5.63 8.07 -25.21
C VAL A 51 4.46 7.12 -25.16
N ARG A 52 4.56 6.11 -24.26
CA ARG A 52 3.48 5.18 -23.99
C ARG A 52 3.27 5.06 -22.49
N THR A 53 2.04 5.25 -22.05
CA THR A 53 1.61 5.03 -20.67
C THR A 53 0.82 3.74 -20.56
N LEU A 54 0.97 3.05 -19.44
CA LEU A 54 0.32 1.77 -19.16
C LEU A 54 -0.20 1.80 -17.72
N ASP A 55 -1.40 1.31 -17.51
CA ASP A 55 -1.92 1.10 -16.16
C ASP A 55 -1.12 0.02 -15.46
N TYR A 56 -0.91 0.19 -14.16
CA TYR A 56 -0.18 -0.78 -13.35
C TYR A 56 -1.10 -1.45 -12.33
N ILE A 57 -1.39 -0.79 -11.25
CA ILE A 57 -2.31 -1.25 -10.20
C ILE A 57 -3.14 -0.08 -9.71
N ASP A 58 -4.33 -0.39 -9.23
CA ASP A 58 -5.08 0.55 -8.43
C ASP A 58 -4.61 0.48 -6.98
N THR A 59 -4.47 1.63 -6.33
CA THR A 59 -4.17 1.76 -4.92
C THR A 59 -5.21 2.65 -4.24
N ALA A 60 -5.43 2.42 -2.95
CA ALA A 60 -6.45 3.12 -2.19
C ALA A 60 -5.83 4.02 -1.12
N ARG A 61 -6.53 5.09 -0.76
CA ARG A 61 -6.19 5.97 0.34
C ARG A 61 -7.45 6.46 1.06
N VAL A 62 -7.27 7.04 2.23
CA VAL A 62 -8.32 7.76 2.97
C VAL A 62 -7.83 9.17 3.22
N THR A 63 -8.57 10.17 2.82
CA THR A 63 -8.37 11.56 3.24
C THR A 63 -8.85 11.73 4.67
N LEU A 64 -7.96 12.18 5.56
CA LEU A 64 -8.21 12.39 6.99
C LEU A 64 -8.62 13.85 7.22
N ALA A 65 -9.85 14.20 6.80
CA ALA A 65 -10.39 15.54 6.95
C ALA A 65 -11.73 15.49 7.68
N GLY A 66 -11.99 16.50 8.50
CA GLY A 66 -13.18 16.52 9.38
C GLY A 66 -13.04 15.59 10.58
N GLY A 67 -14.18 15.16 11.14
CA GLY A 67 -14.20 14.26 12.29
C GLY A 67 -14.40 12.80 11.93
N PHE A 68 -13.92 11.91 12.80
CA PHE A 68 -14.09 10.47 12.62
C PHE A 68 -15.56 10.06 12.47
N ASP A 69 -16.46 10.64 13.24
CA ASP A 69 -17.86 10.22 13.25
C ASP A 69 -18.53 10.48 11.90
N ALA A 70 -18.27 11.63 11.26
CA ALA A 70 -18.77 11.92 9.92
C ALA A 70 -18.18 10.95 8.87
N TYR A 71 -16.89 10.69 8.94
CA TYR A 71 -16.24 9.66 8.11
C TYR A 71 -16.87 8.29 8.32
N TRP A 72 -17.12 7.90 9.58
CA TRP A 72 -17.66 6.59 9.94
C TRP A 72 -19.10 6.41 9.47
N GLU A 73 -19.92 7.43 9.60
CA GLU A 73 -21.31 7.42 9.11
C GLU A 73 -21.40 7.23 7.58
N ALA A 74 -20.43 7.74 6.85
CA ALA A 74 -20.33 7.54 5.41
C ALA A 74 -19.90 6.11 5.01
N ARG A 75 -19.41 5.29 5.95
CA ARG A 75 -19.04 3.89 5.65
C ARG A 75 -20.27 3.00 5.53
N GLY A 76 -20.10 1.89 4.80
CA GLY A 76 -21.18 0.93 4.54
C GLY A 76 -21.89 0.45 5.81
N LYS A 77 -23.22 0.47 5.82
CA LYS A 77 -24.05 0.04 6.97
C LYS A 77 -23.67 -1.34 7.47
N ASN A 78 -23.35 -2.28 6.56
CA ASN A 78 -22.97 -3.65 6.91
C ASN A 78 -21.66 -3.71 7.68
N LEU A 79 -20.66 -2.92 7.31
CA LEU A 79 -19.39 -2.84 8.03
C LEU A 79 -19.63 -2.33 9.46
N ARG A 80 -20.36 -1.21 9.60
CA ARG A 80 -20.64 -0.59 10.87
C ARG A 80 -21.43 -1.52 11.81
N ALA A 81 -22.49 -2.15 11.31
CA ALA A 81 -23.31 -3.07 12.07
C ALA A 81 -22.50 -4.32 12.49
N ASN A 82 -21.66 -4.84 11.61
CA ASN A 82 -20.83 -6.02 11.89
C ASN A 82 -19.80 -5.71 12.98
N LEU A 83 -19.07 -4.60 12.89
CA LEU A 83 -18.09 -4.23 13.92
C LEU A 83 -18.75 -3.94 15.27
N LYS A 84 -19.90 -3.25 15.29
CA LYS A 84 -20.69 -3.07 16.52
C LYS A 84 -21.08 -4.40 17.16
N LYS A 85 -21.55 -5.37 16.36
CA LYS A 85 -21.89 -6.72 16.83
C LYS A 85 -20.68 -7.44 17.45
N GLN A 86 -19.52 -7.30 16.80
CA GLN A 86 -18.27 -7.92 17.31
C GLN A 86 -17.83 -7.30 18.63
N ARG A 87 -17.88 -5.96 18.78
CA ARG A 87 -17.57 -5.27 20.03
C ARG A 87 -18.49 -5.70 21.16
N ASN A 88 -19.80 -5.70 20.92
CA ASN A 88 -20.79 -6.15 21.91
C ASN A 88 -20.56 -7.61 22.33
N ARG A 89 -20.06 -8.45 21.42
CA ARG A 89 -19.70 -9.83 21.75
C ARG A 89 -18.46 -9.89 22.67
N LEU A 90 -17.38 -9.17 22.30
CA LEU A 90 -16.17 -9.13 23.12
C LEU A 90 -16.46 -8.61 24.53
N GLU A 91 -17.25 -7.54 24.63
CA GLU A 91 -17.69 -6.96 25.90
C GLU A 91 -18.48 -7.99 26.76
N ARG A 92 -19.47 -8.66 26.15
CA ARG A 92 -20.24 -9.71 26.82
C ARG A 92 -19.38 -10.89 27.29
N ASP A 93 -18.37 -11.24 26.46
CA ASP A 93 -17.44 -12.34 26.76
C ASP A 93 -16.32 -11.88 27.72
N GLY A 94 -16.38 -10.63 28.25
CA GLY A 94 -15.42 -10.06 29.19
C GLY A 94 -14.02 -9.83 28.61
N ILE A 95 -13.91 -9.74 27.27
CA ILE A 95 -12.63 -9.56 26.58
C ILE A 95 -12.42 -8.06 26.30
N ALA A 96 -11.50 -7.46 27.04
CA ALA A 96 -11.07 -6.09 26.79
C ALA A 96 -10.27 -5.99 25.48
N THR A 97 -10.48 -4.91 24.73
CA THR A 97 -9.67 -4.60 23.55
C THR A 97 -8.76 -3.41 23.82
N ARG A 98 -7.57 -3.40 23.22
CA ARG A 98 -6.61 -2.31 23.37
C ARG A 98 -5.82 -2.10 22.08
N LEU A 99 -5.83 -0.86 21.61
CA LEU A 99 -4.93 -0.41 20.55
C LEU A 99 -3.67 0.22 21.19
N GLU A 100 -2.51 -0.27 20.81
CA GLU A 100 -1.21 0.28 21.19
C GLU A 100 -0.51 0.81 19.95
N ILE A 101 0.06 2.03 20.02
CA ILE A 101 0.80 2.64 18.93
C ILE A 101 2.23 2.88 19.42
N ALA A 102 3.18 2.12 18.88
CA ALA A 102 4.59 2.23 19.21
C ALA A 102 5.34 3.02 18.13
N ARG A 103 6.17 3.97 18.56
CA ARG A 103 7.05 4.79 17.70
C ARG A 103 8.51 4.74 18.13
N ASP A 104 8.79 4.17 19.30
CA ASP A 104 10.16 4.05 19.81
C ASP A 104 11.00 3.16 18.88
N PRO A 105 12.17 3.64 18.39
CA PRO A 105 13.09 2.83 17.61
C PRO A 105 13.46 1.49 18.29
N ALA A 106 13.58 1.47 19.60
CA ALA A 106 13.90 0.27 20.37
C ALA A 106 12.79 -0.81 20.29
N ALA A 107 11.53 -0.39 20.03
CA ALA A 107 10.40 -1.32 19.92
C ALA A 107 10.29 -1.97 18.52
N MET A 108 11.01 -1.48 17.52
CA MET A 108 10.82 -1.92 16.11
C MET A 108 11.32 -3.34 15.87
N ALA A 109 12.40 -3.75 16.52
CA ALA A 109 12.89 -5.13 16.42
C ALA A 109 11.84 -6.14 16.88
N GLN A 110 11.28 -5.93 18.07
CA GLN A 110 10.23 -6.78 18.64
C GLN A 110 8.95 -6.73 17.77
N ALA A 111 8.63 -5.56 17.22
CA ALA A 111 7.47 -5.43 16.32
C ALA A 111 7.58 -6.32 15.08
N VAL A 112 8.76 -6.44 14.48
CA VAL A 112 8.95 -7.32 13.31
C VAL A 112 8.88 -8.79 13.70
N GLU A 113 9.34 -9.16 14.89
CA GLU A 113 9.21 -10.52 15.42
C GLU A 113 7.73 -10.88 15.69
N ASP A 114 6.99 -9.97 16.32
CA ASP A 114 5.56 -10.12 16.57
C ASP A 114 4.77 -10.24 15.26
N TYR A 115 5.11 -9.39 14.26
CA TYR A 115 4.53 -9.45 12.94
C TYR A 115 4.78 -10.80 12.26
N ALA A 116 6.03 -11.26 12.28
CA ALA A 116 6.41 -12.54 11.69
C ALA A 116 5.68 -13.72 12.37
N ARG A 117 5.46 -13.65 13.67
CA ARG A 117 4.70 -14.65 14.42
C ARG A 117 3.23 -14.67 14.00
N LEU A 118 2.57 -13.51 13.92
CA LEU A 118 1.17 -13.41 13.45
C LEU A 118 1.01 -13.88 12.01
N GLU A 119 1.86 -13.43 11.10
CA GLU A 119 1.79 -13.82 9.69
C GLU A 119 2.16 -15.30 9.49
N GLY A 120 3.05 -15.83 10.34
CA GLY A 120 3.49 -17.23 10.31
C GLY A 120 2.47 -18.23 10.88
N SER A 121 1.46 -17.79 11.63
CA SER A 121 0.36 -18.64 12.10
C SER A 121 -0.76 -18.81 11.09
N GLY A 122 -0.77 -18.01 9.99
CA GLY A 122 -1.81 -17.99 8.99
C GLY A 122 -1.47 -18.75 7.69
N TRP A 123 -2.38 -18.68 6.71
CA TRP A 123 -2.26 -19.35 5.40
C TRP A 123 -0.99 -18.99 4.61
N LYS A 124 -0.43 -17.81 4.84
CA LYS A 124 0.82 -17.36 4.20
C LYS A 124 2.04 -18.18 4.60
N ALA A 125 2.00 -18.80 5.76
CA ALA A 125 3.06 -19.72 6.21
C ALA A 125 3.17 -20.93 5.24
N GLY A 126 2.03 -21.48 4.82
CA GLY A 126 1.97 -22.59 3.85
C GLY A 126 2.33 -22.17 2.43
N ALA A 127 2.11 -20.90 2.04
CA ALA A 127 2.43 -20.36 0.72
C ALA A 127 3.90 -19.90 0.58
N GLY A 128 4.70 -19.93 1.65
CA GLY A 128 6.11 -19.53 1.63
C GLY A 128 6.35 -18.02 1.46
N THR A 129 5.31 -17.19 1.60
CA THR A 129 5.35 -15.74 1.41
C THR A 129 5.34 -14.94 2.72
N ALA A 130 5.22 -15.62 3.86
CA ALA A 130 5.24 -15.01 5.18
C ALA A 130 6.63 -14.43 5.49
N VAL A 131 6.65 -13.22 6.06
CA VAL A 131 7.86 -12.61 6.60
C VAL A 131 8.35 -13.46 7.79
N ARG A 132 9.64 -13.79 7.79
CA ARG A 132 10.29 -14.41 8.95
C ARG A 132 11.31 -13.43 9.50
N ALA A 133 11.34 -13.26 10.82
CA ALA A 133 12.24 -12.26 11.45
C ALA A 133 13.71 -12.45 11.06
N GLY A 134 14.15 -13.68 10.86
CA GLY A 134 15.53 -14.03 10.52
C GLY A 134 15.86 -14.03 9.01
N ASP A 135 14.90 -13.91 8.11
CA ASP A 135 15.17 -13.89 6.66
C ASP A 135 15.56 -12.49 6.16
N ALA A 136 15.85 -12.39 4.85
CA ALA A 136 16.25 -11.12 4.23
C ALA A 136 15.14 -10.05 4.34
N GLN A 137 13.88 -10.46 4.25
CA GLN A 137 12.74 -9.56 4.31
C GLN A 137 12.52 -9.05 5.75
N GLY A 138 12.59 -9.93 6.76
CA GLY A 138 12.49 -9.54 8.17
C GLY A 138 13.60 -8.57 8.57
N ARG A 139 14.86 -8.88 8.19
CA ARG A 139 15.99 -7.97 8.43
C ARG A 139 15.80 -6.61 7.75
N TYR A 140 15.27 -6.59 6.53
CA TYR A 140 14.96 -5.35 5.81
C TYR A 140 13.92 -4.52 6.56
N TYR A 141 12.77 -5.10 6.93
CA TYR A 141 11.71 -4.39 7.67
C TYR A 141 12.22 -3.86 9.00
N ARG A 142 12.98 -4.67 9.74
CA ARG A 142 13.60 -4.23 11.00
C ARG A 142 14.50 -3.02 10.80
N ALA A 143 15.49 -3.11 9.90
CA ALA A 143 16.43 -2.02 9.65
C ALA A 143 15.73 -0.76 9.15
N MET A 144 14.75 -0.90 8.28
CA MET A 144 13.94 0.20 7.74
C MET A 144 13.13 0.88 8.85
N LEU A 145 12.35 0.13 9.62
CA LEU A 145 11.49 0.69 10.68
C LEU A 145 12.33 1.34 11.78
N GLU A 146 13.44 0.72 12.21
CA GLU A 146 14.36 1.33 13.18
C GLU A 146 14.95 2.64 12.67
N ALA A 147 15.38 2.69 11.40
CA ALA A 147 15.95 3.89 10.81
C ALA A 147 14.92 5.02 10.66
N MET A 148 13.70 4.69 10.24
CA MET A 148 12.61 5.66 10.10
C MET A 148 12.06 6.11 11.45
N ALA A 149 11.93 5.22 12.44
CA ALA A 149 11.50 5.59 13.79
C ALA A 149 12.45 6.59 14.47
N ARG A 150 13.79 6.52 14.20
CA ARG A 150 14.73 7.54 14.66
C ARG A 150 14.49 8.94 14.07
N GLN A 151 13.67 9.04 13.03
CA GLN A 151 13.28 10.27 12.36
C GLN A 151 11.80 10.61 12.57
N ASP A 152 11.13 9.98 13.57
CA ASP A 152 9.70 10.09 13.80
C ASP A 152 8.84 9.73 12.58
N ALA A 153 9.34 8.85 11.71
CA ALA A 153 8.76 8.48 10.43
C ALA A 153 8.31 7.01 10.35
N ALA A 154 8.10 6.35 11.48
CA ALA A 154 7.53 5.00 11.54
C ALA A 154 6.64 4.82 12.77
N SER A 155 5.62 3.98 12.62
CA SER A 155 4.78 3.52 13.73
C SER A 155 4.34 2.09 13.53
N VAL A 156 4.04 1.44 14.64
CA VAL A 156 3.46 0.10 14.67
C VAL A 156 2.19 0.15 15.48
N TYR A 157 1.10 -0.29 14.88
CA TYR A 157 -0.20 -0.44 15.52
C TYR A 157 -0.34 -1.89 15.95
N ARG A 158 -0.57 -2.13 17.25
CA ARG A 158 -0.80 -3.44 17.85
C ARG A 158 -2.18 -3.48 18.45
N TYR A 159 -2.93 -4.50 18.15
CA TYR A 159 -4.28 -4.68 18.66
C TYR A 159 -4.40 -5.96 19.47
N HIS A 160 -4.92 -5.82 20.68
CA HIS A 160 -4.99 -6.91 21.65
C HIS A 160 -6.43 -7.26 22.00
N PHE A 161 -6.67 -8.55 22.21
CA PHE A 161 -7.81 -9.09 22.92
C PHE A 161 -7.32 -9.61 24.27
N GLY A 162 -7.62 -8.90 25.36
CA GLY A 162 -6.94 -9.09 26.64
C GLY A 162 -5.43 -8.89 26.47
N GLU A 163 -4.64 -9.89 26.85
CA GLU A 163 -3.18 -9.88 26.70
C GLU A 163 -2.69 -10.39 25.34
N ASN A 164 -3.58 -10.96 24.51
CA ASN A 164 -3.18 -11.57 23.25
C ASN A 164 -3.12 -10.54 22.15
N LEU A 165 -1.97 -10.42 21.50
CA LEU A 165 -1.81 -9.66 20.27
C LEU A 165 -2.51 -10.41 19.12
N VAL A 166 -3.56 -9.78 18.54
CA VAL A 166 -4.43 -10.41 17.53
C VAL A 166 -4.38 -9.75 16.17
N ALA A 167 -3.91 -8.51 16.08
CA ALA A 167 -3.67 -7.85 14.79
C ALA A 167 -2.61 -6.77 14.93
N MET A 168 -1.92 -6.48 13.84
CA MET A 168 -0.98 -5.37 13.79
C MET A 168 -0.75 -4.83 12.38
N ASP A 169 -0.36 -3.54 12.33
CA ASP A 169 0.12 -2.87 11.13
C ASP A 169 1.54 -2.39 11.32
N LEU A 170 2.37 -2.57 10.30
CA LEU A 170 3.65 -1.89 10.15
C LEU A 170 3.46 -0.68 9.24
N CYS A 171 3.76 0.53 9.74
CA CYS A 171 3.54 1.77 9.04
C CYS A 171 4.82 2.58 8.89
N VAL A 172 4.90 3.34 7.81
CA VAL A 172 5.84 4.45 7.67
C VAL A 172 5.08 5.76 7.57
N GLU A 173 5.68 6.82 8.06
CA GLU A 173 5.04 8.11 8.20
C GLU A 173 5.86 9.18 7.47
N ASP A 174 5.17 10.15 6.92
CA ASP A 174 5.73 11.37 6.36
C ASP A 174 5.08 12.57 7.07
N ARG A 175 5.39 13.78 6.64
CA ARG A 175 4.87 15.01 7.23
C ARG A 175 3.34 15.02 7.31
N ASP A 176 2.66 14.54 6.28
CA ASP A 176 1.20 14.63 6.11
C ASP A 176 0.54 13.30 5.78
N SER A 177 1.30 12.22 5.73
CA SER A 177 0.77 10.90 5.36
C SER A 177 1.30 9.77 6.24
N ILE A 178 0.45 8.78 6.45
CA ILE A 178 0.81 7.49 7.03
C ILE A 178 0.54 6.40 5.99
N VAL A 179 1.49 5.52 5.76
CA VAL A 179 1.41 4.42 4.81
C VAL A 179 1.39 3.11 5.55
N VAL A 180 0.31 2.33 5.41
CA VAL A 180 0.23 0.97 5.92
C VAL A 180 0.98 0.06 4.96
N LEU A 181 2.16 -0.39 5.36
CA LEU A 181 3.00 -1.28 4.54
C LEU A 181 2.55 -2.72 4.59
N LYS A 182 2.20 -3.17 5.78
CA LYS A 182 1.86 -4.56 6.07
C LYS A 182 0.80 -4.64 7.15
N THR A 183 -0.14 -5.56 7.00
CA THR A 183 -1.12 -5.95 8.01
C THR A 183 -1.01 -7.44 8.26
N ALA A 184 -0.97 -7.85 9.51
CA ALA A 184 -1.11 -9.24 9.94
C ALA A 184 -2.18 -9.35 11.03
N TYR A 185 -2.81 -10.51 11.12
CA TYR A 185 -3.76 -10.82 12.17
C TYR A 185 -3.74 -12.32 12.50
N ASP A 186 -4.16 -12.66 13.71
CA ASP A 186 -4.25 -14.03 14.16
C ASP A 186 -5.46 -14.73 13.52
N GLU A 187 -5.20 -15.67 12.64
CA GLU A 187 -6.22 -16.47 11.94
C GLU A 187 -6.86 -17.54 12.83
N THR A 188 -6.32 -17.77 14.04
CA THR A 188 -6.92 -18.70 15.02
C THR A 188 -8.09 -18.07 15.77
N VAL A 189 -8.21 -16.74 15.74
CA VAL A 189 -9.37 -16.03 16.27
C VAL A 189 -10.64 -16.49 15.54
N PRO A 190 -11.73 -16.80 16.27
CA PRO A 190 -12.97 -17.26 15.66
C PRO A 190 -13.44 -16.39 14.48
N ALA A 191 -13.85 -16.99 13.37
CA ALA A 191 -14.25 -16.31 12.14
C ALA A 191 -15.40 -15.28 12.33
N SER A 192 -16.12 -15.33 13.45
CA SER A 192 -17.14 -14.35 13.84
C SER A 192 -16.56 -13.02 14.37
N LEU A 193 -15.25 -12.97 14.57
CA LEU A 193 -14.49 -11.79 14.95
C LEU A 193 -13.47 -11.50 13.85
N SER A 194 -13.23 -10.24 13.59
CA SER A 194 -12.30 -9.76 12.56
C SER A 194 -11.29 -8.79 13.20
N PRO A 195 -10.20 -9.30 13.83
CA PRO A 195 -9.28 -8.46 14.58
C PRO A 195 -8.71 -7.30 13.75
N ALA A 196 -8.36 -7.56 12.48
CA ALA A 196 -7.84 -6.52 11.58
C ALA A 196 -8.86 -5.41 11.28
N LEU A 197 -10.16 -5.73 11.18
CA LEU A 197 -11.19 -4.71 10.96
C LEU A 197 -11.46 -3.90 12.23
N LEU A 198 -11.48 -4.55 13.39
CA LEU A 198 -11.63 -3.88 14.69
C LEU A 198 -10.45 -2.96 14.96
N MET A 199 -9.22 -3.45 14.73
CA MET A 199 -8.01 -2.64 14.81
C MET A 199 -8.09 -1.43 13.88
N ARG A 200 -8.51 -1.64 12.63
CA ARG A 200 -8.60 -0.55 11.63
C ARG A 200 -9.57 0.53 12.04
N GLU A 201 -10.73 0.18 12.62
CA GLU A 201 -11.69 1.17 13.12
C GLU A 201 -11.07 2.04 14.22
N GLU A 202 -10.39 1.44 15.21
CA GLU A 202 -9.75 2.18 16.28
C GLU A 202 -8.54 2.99 15.80
N ALA A 203 -7.74 2.43 14.90
CA ALA A 203 -6.63 3.14 14.27
C ALA A 203 -7.13 4.36 13.48
N MET A 204 -8.19 4.21 12.69
CA MET A 204 -8.79 5.32 11.96
C MET A 204 -9.30 6.41 12.90
N ARG A 205 -10.02 6.05 13.98
CA ARG A 205 -10.45 7.02 15.00
C ARG A 205 -9.26 7.78 15.57
N SER A 206 -8.20 7.05 15.98
CA SER A 206 -6.98 7.67 16.51
C SER A 206 -6.29 8.61 15.51
N LEU A 207 -6.31 8.29 14.21
CA LEU A 207 -5.74 9.13 13.17
C LEU A 207 -6.53 10.42 12.94
N PHE A 208 -7.87 10.34 12.91
CA PHE A 208 -8.73 11.52 12.81
C PHE A 208 -8.62 12.42 14.04
N ASP A 209 -8.67 11.82 15.24
CA ASP A 209 -8.63 12.57 16.50
C ASP A 209 -7.26 13.22 16.72
N GLY A 210 -6.19 12.55 16.27
CA GLY A 210 -4.82 13.04 16.40
C GLY A 210 -4.46 14.20 15.45
N GLY A 211 -5.16 14.33 14.32
CA GLY A 211 -5.00 15.43 13.37
C GLY A 211 -3.60 15.64 12.77
N ARG A 212 -2.70 14.65 12.95
CA ARG A 212 -1.30 14.74 12.50
C ARG A 212 -1.17 14.55 10.99
N PHE A 213 -1.99 13.69 10.41
CA PHE A 213 -1.88 13.30 9.01
C PHE A 213 -3.09 13.81 8.21
N ALA A 214 -2.83 14.23 6.98
CA ALA A 214 -3.89 14.58 6.03
C ALA A 214 -4.45 13.34 5.32
N ARG A 215 -3.69 12.23 5.27
CA ARG A 215 -4.11 11.00 4.58
C ARG A 215 -3.48 9.73 5.16
N LEU A 216 -4.23 8.64 5.04
CA LEU A 216 -3.74 7.29 5.20
C LEU A 216 -3.67 6.64 3.83
N GLU A 217 -2.52 6.04 3.48
CA GLU A 217 -2.28 5.33 2.24
C GLU A 217 -2.23 3.82 2.47
N PHE A 218 -2.91 3.06 1.63
CA PHE A 218 -2.74 1.61 1.60
C PHE A 218 -1.67 1.26 0.57
N TYR A 219 -0.65 0.53 1.03
CA TYR A 219 0.44 0.13 0.16
C TYR A 219 0.09 -1.12 -0.65
N GLY A 220 0.15 -1.02 -1.98
CA GLY A 220 -0.10 -2.14 -2.87
C GLY A 220 -1.42 -2.06 -3.63
N ARG A 221 -1.77 -3.18 -4.25
CA ARG A 221 -2.99 -3.29 -5.06
C ARG A 221 -4.23 -3.18 -4.17
N VAL A 222 -5.21 -2.41 -4.63
CA VAL A 222 -6.52 -2.35 -3.97
C VAL A 222 -7.18 -3.74 -3.98
N MET A 223 -7.69 -4.14 -2.83
CA MET A 223 -8.44 -5.37 -2.60
C MET A 223 -9.84 -4.99 -2.10
N GLU A 224 -10.80 -5.91 -2.20
CA GLU A 224 -12.17 -5.67 -1.75
C GLU A 224 -12.27 -5.11 -0.32
N TRP A 225 -11.41 -5.56 0.59
CA TRP A 225 -11.45 -5.06 1.96
C TRP A 225 -11.06 -3.58 2.10
N HIS A 226 -10.24 -3.03 1.18
CA HIS A 226 -9.91 -1.59 1.16
C HIS A 226 -11.14 -0.74 0.85
N THR A 227 -12.00 -1.21 -0.08
CA THR A 227 -13.19 -0.46 -0.50
C THR A 227 -14.26 -0.34 0.60
N ARG A 228 -14.10 -1.10 1.68
CA ARG A 228 -14.92 -0.92 2.89
C ARG A 228 -14.57 0.35 3.66
N TRP A 229 -13.33 0.83 3.51
CA TRP A 229 -12.78 1.99 4.21
C TRP A 229 -12.78 3.26 3.38
N THR A 230 -12.75 3.13 2.05
CA THR A 230 -12.63 4.29 1.17
C THR A 230 -13.13 3.99 -0.23
N GLU A 231 -13.56 5.05 -0.90
CA GLU A 231 -13.84 5.07 -2.34
C GLU A 231 -12.73 5.79 -3.12
N GLU A 232 -11.73 6.34 -2.41
CA GLU A 232 -10.61 7.04 -3.01
C GLU A 232 -9.59 6.04 -3.56
N VAL A 233 -9.75 5.71 -4.84
CA VAL A 233 -8.89 4.79 -5.58
C VAL A 233 -8.21 5.55 -6.71
N ARG A 234 -6.91 5.28 -6.94
CA ARG A 234 -6.17 5.83 -8.06
C ARG A 234 -5.34 4.77 -8.75
N THR A 235 -5.23 4.89 -10.08
CA THR A 235 -4.44 3.97 -10.90
C THR A 235 -3.00 4.45 -10.98
N MET A 236 -2.07 3.66 -10.43
CA MET A 236 -0.64 3.82 -10.65
C MET A 236 -0.32 3.46 -12.10
N TYR A 237 0.73 4.06 -12.67
CA TYR A 237 1.03 3.86 -14.07
C TYR A 237 2.53 3.61 -14.33
N HIS A 238 2.82 3.07 -15.49
CA HIS A 238 4.14 3.06 -16.09
C HIS A 238 4.18 4.02 -17.26
N VAL A 239 5.33 4.64 -17.51
CA VAL A 239 5.56 5.40 -18.72
C VAL A 239 6.86 4.98 -19.37
N ASN A 240 6.78 4.62 -20.64
CA ASN A 240 7.93 4.31 -21.48
C ASN A 240 8.17 5.47 -22.44
N HIS A 241 9.34 6.07 -22.34
CA HIS A 241 9.85 7.02 -23.30
C HIS A 241 10.77 6.28 -24.28
N TYR A 242 10.51 6.40 -25.57
CA TYR A 242 11.28 5.77 -26.62
C TYR A 242 12.21 6.80 -27.28
N ARG A 243 13.43 6.39 -27.59
CA ARG A 243 14.39 7.26 -28.28
C ARG A 243 13.83 7.76 -29.64
N TRP A 244 13.10 6.89 -30.36
CA TRP A 244 12.43 7.17 -31.61
C TRP A 244 10.99 6.62 -31.65
N PRO A 245 10.07 7.28 -32.34
CA PRO A 245 8.69 6.81 -32.47
C PRO A 245 8.55 5.38 -33.01
N ALA A 246 9.42 5.00 -33.99
CA ALA A 246 9.41 3.65 -34.57
C ALA A 246 9.59 2.54 -33.52
N LEU A 247 10.39 2.78 -32.47
CA LEU A 247 10.60 1.79 -31.41
C LEU A 247 9.32 1.51 -30.62
N ARG A 248 8.46 2.50 -30.43
CA ARG A 248 7.15 2.31 -29.81
C ARG A 248 6.29 1.33 -30.60
N HIS A 249 6.24 1.47 -31.92
CA HIS A 249 5.48 0.58 -32.80
C HIS A 249 6.05 -0.84 -32.80
N LEU A 250 7.38 -0.98 -32.89
CA LEU A 250 8.04 -2.28 -32.80
C LEU A 250 7.77 -2.98 -31.45
N HIS A 251 7.81 -2.24 -30.35
CA HIS A 251 7.50 -2.77 -29.04
C HIS A 251 6.04 -3.25 -28.94
N ALA A 252 5.09 -2.45 -29.42
CA ALA A 252 3.69 -2.83 -29.45
C ALA A 252 3.42 -4.09 -30.30
N LEU A 253 4.06 -4.22 -31.46
CA LEU A 253 3.96 -5.41 -32.31
C LEU A 253 4.54 -6.66 -31.63
N ARG A 254 5.67 -6.52 -30.93
CA ARG A 254 6.28 -7.62 -30.18
C ARG A 254 5.36 -8.10 -29.05
N GLU A 255 4.78 -7.19 -28.27
CA GLU A 255 3.83 -7.53 -27.20
C GLU A 255 2.57 -8.22 -27.75
N ALA A 256 2.02 -7.70 -28.86
CA ALA A 256 0.86 -8.31 -29.49
C ALA A 256 1.16 -9.76 -29.95
N ARG A 257 2.35 -10.02 -30.49
CA ARG A 257 2.80 -11.37 -30.84
C ARG A 257 2.94 -12.26 -29.62
N GLN A 258 3.55 -11.77 -28.54
CA GLN A 258 3.70 -12.52 -27.31
C GLN A 258 2.36 -12.88 -26.65
N ARG A 259 1.39 -11.95 -26.63
CA ARG A 259 0.04 -12.23 -26.13
C ARG A 259 -0.67 -13.31 -26.95
N ARG A 260 -0.57 -13.26 -28.28
CA ARG A 260 -1.12 -14.30 -29.16
C ARG A 260 -0.46 -15.67 -28.93
N ALA A 261 0.86 -15.70 -28.74
CA ALA A 261 1.59 -16.94 -28.47
C ALA A 261 1.28 -17.53 -27.07
N ALA A 262 0.93 -16.68 -26.11
CA ALA A 262 0.58 -17.09 -24.74
C ALA A 262 -0.90 -17.56 -24.61
N GLY A 263 -1.72 -17.50 -25.67
CA GLY A 263 -3.13 -17.92 -25.65
C GLY A 263 -4.03 -17.06 -24.74
N ALA A 264 -3.65 -15.84 -24.41
CA ALA A 264 -4.45 -14.95 -23.59
C ALA A 264 -5.70 -14.49 -24.36
N PRO A 265 -6.91 -14.53 -23.77
CA PRO A 265 -8.12 -14.03 -24.41
C PRO A 265 -7.93 -12.55 -24.77
N THR A 266 -8.34 -12.21 -25.98
CA THR A 266 -8.44 -10.81 -26.43
C THR A 266 -9.52 -10.13 -25.58
N ASP A 267 -9.18 -9.11 -24.82
CA ASP A 267 -10.14 -8.20 -24.21
C ASP A 267 -10.89 -7.43 -25.34
N GLU A 268 -11.86 -8.09 -25.95
CA GLU A 268 -12.96 -7.45 -26.65
C GLU A 268 -14.10 -7.30 -25.65
N GLN A 269 -14.09 -6.24 -24.88
CA GLN A 269 -15.30 -5.64 -24.30
C GLN A 269 -14.99 -4.18 -23.93
N GLY A 270 -15.21 -3.31 -24.91
CA GLY A 270 -15.35 -1.89 -24.74
C GLY A 270 -16.51 -1.43 -25.62
N SER A 271 -17.71 -1.51 -25.06
CA SER A 271 -18.88 -0.75 -25.54
C SER A 271 -19.61 -0.22 -24.33
#